data_41d40239e7d3f9a0c95274ebe424bc28
#
_entry.id   41d40239e7d3f9a0c95274ebe424bc28
#
_cell.length_a   1.000
_cell.length_b   1.000
_cell.length_c   1.000
_cell.angle_alpha   90.00
_cell.angle_beta   90.00
_cell.angle_gamma   90.00
#
_symmetry.space_group_name_H-M   'P 1'
#
loop_
_entity.id
_entity.type
_entity.pdbx_description
1 polymer ?
#
loop_
_entity_poly.entity_id
_entity_poly.type
_entity_poly.pdbx_seq_one_letter_code
_entity_poly.pdbx_strand_id
1 'polypeptide(L)'
;QLPKTTTQPSPWAALFNGTDLTGWKETDYAGRGNVKVENSELHIENGLVITGITFTNNAVLPKTNYEISYEAKRVNGNDFFALLTFPVGDKHASFVTGGWGGAVTGISSINSMDASENDTTVYLKYNQDQWYTFRLRVTPENLSVWMTPKEHLIPLNATVASIVKAYQAEAAAAGQTLSAKDAEAAVRAINPDLDKNIPARDTIYFPGEAQIIDEPINDKVVQMRAGEIELSAPLGFATFQSYGVIRNARIRRLPEKPTGK
;
A
#
# COMPACT_ATOMS: atom_id res chain seq x y z
N GLN A 1 -17.02 27.00 16.83
CA GLN A 1 -16.77 25.95 17.82
C GLN A 1 -15.88 24.91 17.18
N LEU A 2 -14.70 24.68 17.76
CA LEU A 2 -13.83 23.59 17.37
C LEU A 2 -14.60 22.26 17.57
N PRO A 3 -14.54 21.30 16.64
CA PRO A 3 -15.22 20.04 16.80
C PRO A 3 -14.67 19.33 18.04
N LYS A 4 -15.57 18.80 18.87
CA LYS A 4 -15.22 17.99 20.05
C LYS A 4 -14.30 16.85 19.62
N THR A 5 -13.21 16.65 20.31
CA THR A 5 -12.28 15.54 20.14
C THR A 5 -13.08 14.22 20.17
N THR A 6 -13.23 13.59 19.02
CA THR A 6 -13.95 12.31 18.93
C THR A 6 -12.99 11.20 19.37
N THR A 7 -13.45 10.29 20.22
CA THR A 7 -12.67 9.13 20.67
C THR A 7 -12.64 8.01 19.62
N GLN A 8 -13.34 8.16 18.52
CA GLN A 8 -13.43 7.20 17.42
C GLN A 8 -12.92 7.82 16.11
N PRO A 9 -12.32 7.03 15.22
CA PRO A 9 -11.97 7.49 13.87
C PRO A 9 -13.19 8.01 13.14
N SER A 10 -13.01 9.01 12.25
CA SER A 10 -14.07 9.44 11.35
C SER A 10 -14.45 8.28 10.38
N PRO A 11 -15.66 8.33 9.79
CA PRO A 11 -15.95 7.45 8.66
C PRO A 11 -14.93 7.61 7.53
N TRP A 12 -14.75 6.56 6.74
CA TRP A 12 -13.93 6.62 5.54
C TRP A 12 -14.57 7.54 4.50
N ALA A 13 -13.79 8.46 3.96
CA ALA A 13 -14.16 9.31 2.84
C ALA A 13 -13.42 8.84 1.58
N ALA A 14 -14.13 8.75 0.46
CA ALA A 14 -13.51 8.39 -0.81
C ALA A 14 -12.55 9.50 -1.26
N LEU A 15 -11.34 9.12 -1.66
CA LEU A 15 -10.38 9.98 -2.34
C LEU A 15 -10.56 9.93 -3.86
N PHE A 16 -11.16 8.85 -4.36
CA PHE A 16 -11.39 8.61 -5.78
C PHE A 16 -12.85 8.23 -5.99
N ASN A 17 -13.49 8.88 -6.98
CA ASN A 17 -14.93 8.72 -7.24
C ASN A 17 -15.29 7.49 -8.09
N GLY A 18 -14.30 6.85 -8.72
CA GLY A 18 -14.48 5.67 -9.57
C GLY A 18 -15.06 5.96 -10.96
N THR A 19 -15.22 7.21 -11.34
CA THR A 19 -15.80 7.60 -12.64
C THR A 19 -14.86 8.41 -13.52
N ASP A 20 -14.10 9.31 -12.91
CA ASP A 20 -13.19 10.21 -13.62
C ASP A 20 -12.08 10.72 -12.67
N LEU A 21 -11.22 11.61 -13.18
CA LEU A 21 -10.14 12.24 -12.41
C LEU A 21 -10.59 13.48 -11.63
N THR A 22 -11.88 13.67 -11.34
CA THR A 22 -12.34 14.81 -10.52
C THR A 22 -11.64 14.82 -9.15
N GLY A 23 -10.99 15.94 -8.81
CA GLY A 23 -10.17 16.09 -7.61
C GLY A 23 -8.71 15.64 -7.80
N TRP A 24 -8.35 15.16 -8.98
CA TRP A 24 -7.01 14.74 -9.36
C TRP A 24 -6.58 15.40 -10.67
N LYS A 25 -5.29 15.46 -10.89
CA LYS A 25 -4.67 15.81 -12.18
C LYS A 25 -3.56 14.84 -12.50
N GLU A 26 -3.30 14.61 -13.77
CA GLU A 26 -2.07 13.94 -14.17
C GLU A 26 -0.86 14.72 -13.66
N THR A 27 0.11 14.03 -13.05
CA THR A 27 1.36 14.66 -12.63
C THR A 27 2.22 14.92 -13.87
N ASP A 28 2.84 16.09 -13.93
CA ASP A 28 3.61 16.52 -15.11
C ASP A 28 5.02 15.88 -15.13
N TYR A 29 5.06 14.56 -15.11
CA TYR A 29 6.29 13.80 -15.28
C TYR A 29 6.74 13.79 -16.74
N ALA A 30 8.03 13.92 -16.96
CA ALA A 30 8.59 13.84 -18.30
C ALA A 30 8.42 12.43 -18.89
N GLY A 31 7.80 12.35 -20.08
CA GLY A 31 7.57 11.05 -20.73
C GLY A 31 6.56 10.14 -20.04
N ARG A 32 5.63 10.70 -19.26
CA ARG A 32 4.56 9.94 -18.62
C ARG A 32 3.74 9.17 -19.63
N GLY A 33 3.21 8.02 -19.20
CA GLY A 33 2.25 7.22 -19.93
C GLY A 33 0.82 7.78 -19.80
N ASN A 34 -0.13 6.98 -20.25
CA ASN A 34 -1.54 7.34 -20.21
C ASN A 34 -2.14 7.07 -18.81
N VAL A 35 -3.08 7.93 -18.40
CA VAL A 35 -3.89 7.73 -17.19
C VAL A 35 -5.35 7.75 -17.59
N LYS A 36 -6.11 6.75 -17.16
CA LYS A 36 -7.55 6.65 -17.43
C LYS A 36 -8.31 6.06 -16.26
N VAL A 37 -9.61 6.31 -16.24
CA VAL A 37 -10.55 5.67 -15.32
C VAL A 37 -11.47 4.78 -16.13
N GLU A 38 -11.53 3.51 -15.77
CA GLU A 38 -12.33 2.51 -16.44
C GLU A 38 -12.81 1.48 -15.41
N ASN A 39 -14.09 1.07 -15.46
CA ASN A 39 -14.69 0.09 -14.55
C ASN A 39 -14.49 0.39 -13.05
N SER A 40 -14.55 1.66 -12.67
CA SER A 40 -14.26 2.16 -11.31
C SER A 40 -12.81 1.92 -10.85
N GLU A 41 -11.90 1.70 -11.76
CA GLU A 41 -10.49 1.50 -11.56
C GLU A 41 -9.69 2.67 -12.18
N LEU A 42 -8.69 3.15 -11.47
CA LEU A 42 -7.72 4.11 -11.96
C LEU A 42 -6.56 3.33 -12.58
N HIS A 43 -6.38 3.46 -13.85
CA HIS A 43 -5.30 2.86 -14.63
C HIS A 43 -4.18 3.87 -14.81
N ILE A 44 -2.98 3.54 -14.34
CA ILE A 44 -1.76 4.31 -14.52
C ILE A 44 -0.82 3.47 -15.37
N GLU A 45 -0.83 3.73 -16.67
CA GLU A 45 -0.05 2.94 -17.63
C GLU A 45 1.43 3.33 -17.57
N ASN A 46 2.30 2.41 -17.95
CA ASN A 46 3.72 2.68 -17.95
C ASN A 46 4.10 3.76 -18.96
N GLY A 47 4.90 4.72 -18.51
CA GLY A 47 5.59 5.72 -19.34
C GLY A 47 7.04 5.32 -19.59
N LEU A 48 7.84 6.30 -20.05
CA LEU A 48 9.28 6.11 -20.21
C LEU A 48 9.96 5.91 -18.85
N VAL A 49 9.54 6.65 -17.84
CA VAL A 49 10.06 6.58 -16.46
C VAL A 49 8.90 6.50 -15.48
N ILE A 50 8.28 7.63 -15.13
CA ILE A 50 7.22 7.73 -14.12
C ILE A 50 5.92 8.18 -14.77
N THR A 51 4.82 7.58 -14.35
CA THR A 51 3.46 8.04 -14.63
C THR A 51 2.71 8.19 -13.32
N GLY A 52 1.87 9.21 -13.17
CA GLY A 52 1.11 9.36 -11.93
C GLY A 52 0.08 10.46 -11.96
N ILE A 53 -0.62 10.58 -10.83
CA ILE A 53 -1.63 11.59 -10.56
C ILE A 53 -1.35 12.29 -9.24
N THR A 54 -1.75 13.55 -9.15
CA THR A 54 -1.64 14.39 -7.95
C THR A 54 -3.02 14.88 -7.53
N PHE A 55 -3.32 14.78 -6.24
CA PHE A 55 -4.56 15.29 -5.66
C PHE A 55 -4.57 16.82 -5.65
N THR A 56 -5.67 17.44 -6.05
CA THR A 56 -5.73 18.89 -6.28
C THR A 56 -6.36 19.66 -5.12
N ASN A 57 -7.15 19.00 -4.25
CA ASN A 57 -7.82 19.67 -3.13
C ASN A 57 -7.00 19.54 -1.83
N ASN A 58 -5.88 20.22 -1.77
CA ASN A 58 -4.93 20.16 -0.66
C ASN A 58 -5.52 20.67 0.68
N ALA A 59 -6.52 21.53 0.64
CA ALA A 59 -7.10 22.15 1.84
C ALA A 59 -7.82 21.14 2.76
N VAL A 60 -8.27 20.00 2.22
CA VAL A 60 -9.00 18.98 2.99
C VAL A 60 -8.08 17.87 3.52
N LEU A 61 -6.82 17.79 3.08
CA LEU A 61 -5.91 16.75 3.49
C LEU A 61 -5.44 16.97 4.94
N PRO A 62 -5.55 15.94 5.79
CA PRO A 62 -4.92 15.95 7.10
C PRO A 62 -3.40 15.87 6.96
N LYS A 63 -2.68 16.52 7.86
CA LYS A 63 -1.22 16.48 7.90
C LYS A 63 -0.69 15.37 8.82
N THR A 64 -1.52 14.95 9.79
CA THR A 64 -1.23 13.91 10.77
C THR A 64 -2.54 13.33 11.32
N ASN A 65 -2.48 12.25 12.10
CA ASN A 65 -3.61 11.55 12.69
C ASN A 65 -4.66 11.15 11.64
N TYR A 66 -4.21 10.37 10.66
CA TYR A 66 -5.09 9.85 9.61
C TYR A 66 -4.66 8.48 9.10
N GLU A 67 -5.55 7.84 8.37
CA GLU A 67 -5.26 6.65 7.58
C GLU A 67 -5.69 6.85 6.13
N ILE A 68 -4.91 6.29 5.22
CA ILE A 68 -5.27 6.08 3.82
C ILE A 68 -5.34 4.57 3.59
N SER A 69 -6.37 4.13 2.86
CA SER A 69 -6.46 2.74 2.39
C SER A 69 -6.78 2.74 0.91
N TYR A 70 -6.16 1.83 0.17
CA TYR A 70 -6.41 1.64 -1.26
C TYR A 70 -6.10 0.20 -1.67
N GLU A 71 -6.67 -0.22 -2.78
CA GLU A 71 -6.34 -1.48 -3.41
C GLU A 71 -5.54 -1.21 -4.67
N ALA A 72 -4.50 -2.01 -4.90
CA ALA A 72 -3.66 -1.90 -6.09
C ALA A 72 -3.25 -3.26 -6.63
N LYS A 73 -3.05 -3.34 -7.95
CA LYS A 73 -2.44 -4.48 -8.64
C LYS A 73 -1.45 -4.02 -9.69
N ARG A 74 -0.43 -4.84 -9.92
CA ARG A 74 0.50 -4.66 -11.04
C ARG A 74 0.03 -5.50 -12.22
N VAL A 75 -0.25 -4.85 -13.35
CA VAL A 75 -0.68 -5.53 -14.59
C VAL A 75 0.54 -5.89 -15.43
N ASN A 76 1.54 -5.02 -15.47
CA ASN A 76 2.76 -5.22 -16.26
C ASN A 76 3.93 -4.46 -15.63
N GLY A 77 5.15 -4.80 -16.02
CA GLY A 77 6.38 -4.21 -15.47
C GLY A 77 6.90 -4.97 -14.26
N ASN A 78 8.00 -4.48 -13.71
CA ASN A 78 8.69 -5.12 -12.58
C ASN A 78 9.24 -4.10 -11.56
N ASP A 79 8.70 -2.89 -11.54
CA ASP A 79 9.06 -1.87 -10.55
C ASP A 79 7.81 -1.38 -9.82
N PHE A 80 7.88 -0.29 -9.08
CA PHE A 80 6.75 0.13 -8.27
C PHE A 80 5.50 0.42 -9.12
N PHE A 81 4.37 -0.08 -8.64
CA PHE A 81 3.09 -0.08 -9.37
C PHE A 81 1.99 0.74 -8.69
N ALA A 82 2.21 1.20 -7.46
CA ALA A 82 1.27 2.00 -6.69
C ALA A 82 1.98 2.79 -5.58
N LEU A 83 3.07 3.50 -5.94
CA LEU A 83 3.69 4.44 -5.01
C LEU A 83 2.65 5.44 -4.54
N LEU A 84 2.56 5.66 -3.23
CA LEU A 84 1.70 6.65 -2.61
C LEU A 84 2.56 7.76 -1.98
N THR A 85 2.48 8.98 -2.51
CA THR A 85 2.98 10.18 -1.83
C THR A 85 1.93 10.68 -0.85
N PHE A 86 2.34 11.05 0.37
CA PHE A 86 1.41 11.41 1.44
C PHE A 86 2.00 12.45 2.41
N PRO A 87 1.15 13.26 3.08
CA PRO A 87 1.60 14.25 4.06
C PRO A 87 2.13 13.62 5.37
N VAL A 88 3.20 14.19 5.92
CA VAL A 88 3.72 13.91 7.26
C VAL A 88 4.03 15.25 7.93
N GLY A 89 3.11 15.76 8.74
CA GLY A 89 3.18 17.14 9.22
C GLY A 89 3.16 18.15 8.06
N ASP A 90 4.12 19.03 8.02
CA ASP A 90 4.30 20.00 6.93
C ASP A 90 5.20 19.49 5.79
N LYS A 91 5.57 18.23 5.84
CA LYS A 91 6.43 17.55 4.88
C LYS A 91 5.68 16.39 4.21
N HIS A 92 6.38 15.66 3.37
CA HIS A 92 5.82 14.54 2.61
C HIS A 92 6.81 13.37 2.59
N ALA A 93 6.29 12.18 2.45
CA ALA A 93 7.03 10.95 2.20
C ALA A 93 6.35 10.14 1.08
N SER A 94 7.00 9.08 0.62
CA SER A 94 6.42 8.16 -0.36
C SER A 94 6.50 6.73 0.13
N PHE A 95 5.36 6.03 0.13
CA PHE A 95 5.30 4.60 0.34
C PHE A 95 5.46 3.90 -1.01
N VAL A 96 6.51 3.12 -1.15
CA VAL A 96 6.89 2.40 -2.36
C VAL A 96 6.42 0.95 -2.27
N THR A 97 5.81 0.45 -3.33
CA THR A 97 5.29 -0.92 -3.46
C THR A 97 5.95 -1.64 -4.62
N GLY A 98 6.93 -2.49 -4.33
CA GLY A 98 7.63 -3.28 -5.33
C GLY A 98 8.58 -2.48 -6.22
N GLY A 99 9.34 -1.57 -5.64
CA GLY A 99 10.39 -0.83 -6.31
C GLY A 99 11.70 -1.62 -6.47
N TRP A 100 12.69 -0.99 -7.10
CA TRP A 100 14.03 -1.52 -7.35
C TRP A 100 14.02 -2.94 -7.97
N GLY A 101 13.30 -3.07 -9.06
CA GLY A 101 13.18 -4.35 -9.77
C GLY A 101 12.11 -5.28 -9.19
N GLY A 102 11.18 -4.77 -8.38
CA GLY A 102 9.93 -5.45 -8.03
C GLY A 102 9.78 -5.94 -6.61
N ALA A 103 10.83 -5.95 -5.79
CA ALA A 103 10.78 -6.57 -4.46
C ALA A 103 10.80 -5.58 -3.30
N VAL A 104 11.38 -4.39 -3.45
CA VAL A 104 11.51 -3.44 -2.34
C VAL A 104 10.18 -2.76 -2.05
N THR A 105 9.75 -2.84 -0.80
CA THR A 105 8.63 -2.10 -0.24
C THR A 105 9.14 -1.34 0.97
N GLY A 106 8.72 -0.08 1.12
CA GLY A 106 9.20 0.76 2.21
C GLY A 106 8.75 2.20 2.07
N ILE A 107 9.18 3.05 2.99
CA ILE A 107 8.89 4.48 2.97
C ILE A 107 10.17 5.24 2.63
N SER A 108 10.17 5.94 1.50
CA SER A 108 11.26 6.84 1.11
C SER A 108 11.16 8.18 1.82
N SER A 109 12.28 8.87 1.89
CA SER A 109 12.41 10.23 2.43
C SER A 109 12.47 10.30 3.96
N ILE A 110 12.99 9.25 4.59
CA ILE A 110 13.30 9.23 6.03
C ILE A 110 14.82 9.40 6.19
N ASN A 111 15.25 10.43 6.91
CA ASN A 111 16.67 10.78 7.10
C ASN A 111 17.44 10.91 5.77
N SER A 112 16.80 11.42 4.73
CA SER A 112 17.32 11.54 3.36
C SER A 112 17.64 10.20 2.68
N MET A 113 17.15 9.08 3.20
CA MET A 113 17.31 7.74 2.63
C MET A 113 16.06 7.30 1.87
N ASP A 114 16.26 6.49 0.84
CA ASP A 114 15.19 5.86 0.08
C ASP A 114 14.64 4.61 0.78
N ALA A 115 13.52 4.10 0.30
CA ALA A 115 12.87 2.89 0.82
C ALA A 115 13.76 1.65 0.78
N SER A 116 14.81 1.64 -0.04
CA SER A 116 15.80 0.56 -0.14
C SER A 116 16.96 0.68 0.85
N GLU A 117 17.05 1.77 1.61
CA GLU A 117 18.25 2.13 2.38
C GLU A 117 17.97 2.43 3.86
N ASN A 118 16.70 2.38 4.28
CA ASN A 118 16.33 2.72 5.67
C ASN A 118 15.60 1.57 6.38
N ASP A 119 15.29 1.77 7.66
CA ASP A 119 14.71 0.74 8.53
C ASP A 119 13.32 0.24 8.09
N THR A 120 12.65 0.94 7.17
CA THR A 120 11.34 0.52 6.64
C THR A 120 11.43 -0.48 5.49
N THR A 121 12.66 -0.81 5.03
CA THR A 121 12.86 -1.72 3.91
C THR A 121 12.34 -3.12 4.23
N VAL A 122 11.37 -3.58 3.45
CA VAL A 122 10.92 -4.97 3.45
C VAL A 122 10.96 -5.51 2.02
N TYR A 123 11.26 -6.79 1.88
CA TYR A 123 11.31 -7.47 0.59
C TYR A 123 10.07 -8.32 0.44
N LEU A 124 9.17 -7.92 -0.46
CA LEU A 124 7.91 -8.60 -0.74
C LEU A 124 7.83 -8.97 -2.22
N LYS A 125 7.26 -10.12 -2.51
CA LYS A 125 6.96 -10.54 -3.88
C LYS A 125 5.53 -10.16 -4.23
N TYR A 126 5.36 -9.49 -5.37
CA TYR A 126 4.05 -9.12 -5.89
C TYR A 126 3.76 -9.91 -7.16
N ASN A 127 2.69 -10.70 -7.13
CA ASN A 127 2.21 -11.39 -8.33
C ASN A 127 1.54 -10.37 -9.28
N GLN A 128 1.69 -10.58 -10.58
CA GLN A 128 0.93 -9.81 -11.56
C GLN A 128 -0.56 -10.13 -11.46
N ASP A 129 -1.38 -9.15 -11.77
CA ASP A 129 -2.85 -9.21 -11.74
C ASP A 129 -3.48 -9.58 -10.39
N GLN A 130 -2.69 -9.67 -9.32
CA GLN A 130 -3.18 -9.88 -7.97
C GLN A 130 -3.45 -8.55 -7.27
N TRP A 131 -4.64 -8.42 -6.67
CA TRP A 131 -4.99 -7.28 -5.85
C TRP A 131 -4.36 -7.37 -4.46
N TYR A 132 -3.82 -6.24 -4.02
CA TYR A 132 -3.31 -6.01 -2.67
C TYR A 132 -4.01 -4.79 -2.08
N THR A 133 -4.46 -4.89 -0.84
CA THR A 133 -4.95 -3.73 -0.08
C THR A 133 -3.82 -3.21 0.79
N PHE A 134 -3.54 -1.95 0.70
CA PHE A 134 -2.61 -1.25 1.59
C PHE A 134 -3.39 -0.31 2.49
N ARG A 135 -2.98 -0.24 3.75
CA ARG A 135 -3.49 0.71 4.73
C ARG A 135 -2.33 1.39 5.42
N LEU A 136 -2.15 2.67 5.14
CA LEU A 136 -1.14 3.53 5.75
C LEU A 136 -1.77 4.32 6.89
N ARG A 137 -1.09 4.38 8.03
CA ARG A 137 -1.41 5.25 9.16
C ARG A 137 -0.29 6.23 9.40
N VAL A 138 -0.65 7.50 9.57
CA VAL A 138 0.25 8.60 9.89
C VAL A 138 -0.16 9.22 11.20
N THR A 139 0.73 9.18 12.18
CA THR A 139 0.61 9.91 13.46
C THR A 139 1.81 10.85 13.62
N PRO A 140 1.82 11.76 14.61
CA PRO A 140 2.99 12.58 14.87
C PRO A 140 4.23 11.77 15.23
N GLU A 141 4.05 10.56 15.79
CA GLU A 141 5.14 9.76 16.33
C GLU A 141 5.52 8.57 15.47
N ASN A 142 4.62 8.15 14.53
CA ASN A 142 4.82 6.86 13.86
C ASN A 142 4.18 6.81 12.46
N LEU A 143 4.84 6.09 11.55
CA LEU A 143 4.32 5.67 10.25
C LEU A 143 4.13 4.16 10.27
N SER A 144 2.91 3.69 10.03
CA SER A 144 2.62 2.26 10.00
C SER A 144 1.94 1.87 8.71
N VAL A 145 2.29 0.71 8.15
CA VAL A 145 1.65 0.17 6.95
C VAL A 145 1.24 -1.27 7.17
N TRP A 146 0.05 -1.60 6.72
CA TRP A 146 -0.51 -2.96 6.67
C TRP A 146 -0.81 -3.34 5.23
N MET A 147 -0.68 -4.63 4.94
CA MET A 147 -0.99 -5.23 3.63
C MET A 147 -1.93 -6.43 3.78
N THR A 148 -2.85 -6.58 2.83
CA THR A 148 -3.72 -7.74 2.64
C THR A 148 -3.68 -8.14 1.15
N PRO A 149 -3.55 -9.41 0.78
CA PRO A 149 -3.27 -10.56 1.65
C PRO A 149 -1.84 -10.52 2.21
N LYS A 150 -1.60 -11.26 3.29
CA LYS A 150 -0.28 -11.31 3.92
C LYS A 150 0.61 -12.37 3.26
N GLU A 151 1.87 -12.03 3.06
CA GLU A 151 2.86 -12.97 2.56
C GLU A 151 3.19 -14.03 3.62
N HIS A 152 3.38 -15.26 3.18
CA HIS A 152 3.74 -16.41 4.01
C HIS A 152 4.86 -17.21 3.36
N LEU A 153 5.97 -17.40 4.06
CA LEU A 153 7.08 -18.23 3.60
C LEU A 153 6.72 -19.70 3.67
N ILE A 154 7.02 -20.44 2.64
CA ILE A 154 6.81 -21.89 2.57
C ILE A 154 8.14 -22.64 2.39
N PRO A 155 8.30 -23.83 3.00
CA PRO A 155 9.48 -24.66 2.80
C PRO A 155 9.53 -25.22 1.36
N LEU A 156 10.74 -25.53 0.87
CA LEU A 156 10.95 -26.06 -0.48
C LEU A 156 10.16 -27.35 -0.78
N ASN A 157 9.80 -28.11 0.24
CA ASN A 157 9.02 -29.34 0.12
C ASN A 157 7.55 -29.16 0.51
N ALA A 158 7.04 -27.93 0.51
CA ALA A 158 5.65 -27.64 0.82
C ALA A 158 4.72 -28.40 -0.12
N THR A 159 3.57 -28.80 0.43
CA THR A 159 2.45 -29.39 -0.29
C THR A 159 1.20 -28.56 -0.05
N VAL A 160 0.18 -28.68 -0.89
CA VAL A 160 -1.11 -28.01 -0.66
C VAL A 160 -1.63 -28.32 0.74
N ALA A 161 -1.56 -29.58 1.17
CA ALA A 161 -2.01 -30.00 2.50
C ALA A 161 -1.23 -29.34 3.63
N SER A 162 0.10 -29.21 3.50
CA SER A 162 0.92 -28.52 4.51
C SER A 162 0.63 -27.03 4.57
N ILE A 163 0.39 -26.39 3.45
CA ILE A 163 0.03 -24.98 3.33
C ILE A 163 -1.35 -24.73 3.98
N VAL A 164 -2.35 -25.55 3.65
CA VAL A 164 -3.69 -25.48 4.24
C VAL A 164 -3.63 -25.62 5.75
N LYS A 165 -2.84 -26.59 6.25
CA LYS A 165 -2.63 -26.80 7.69
C LYS A 165 -1.96 -25.59 8.36
N ALA A 166 -0.98 -24.97 7.70
CA ALA A 166 -0.34 -23.77 8.22
C ALA A 166 -1.34 -22.61 8.33
N TYR A 167 -2.17 -22.40 7.32
CA TYR A 167 -3.22 -21.37 7.36
C TYR A 167 -4.28 -21.67 8.45
N GLN A 168 -4.71 -22.94 8.61
CA GLN A 168 -5.62 -23.32 9.71
C GLN A 168 -5.02 -22.99 11.08
N ALA A 169 -3.74 -23.31 11.29
CA ALA A 169 -3.06 -23.00 12.55
C ALA A 169 -3.00 -21.50 12.82
N GLU A 170 -2.76 -20.70 11.82
CA GLU A 170 -2.72 -19.25 11.92
C GLU A 170 -4.11 -18.64 12.18
N ALA A 171 -5.14 -19.13 11.49
CA ALA A 171 -6.53 -18.74 11.73
C ALA A 171 -6.97 -19.09 13.17
N ALA A 172 -6.57 -20.27 13.67
CA ALA A 172 -6.85 -20.69 15.03
C ALA A 172 -6.16 -19.79 16.08
N ALA A 173 -4.92 -19.37 15.82
CA ALA A 173 -4.22 -18.41 16.67
C ALA A 173 -4.91 -17.03 16.70
N ALA A 174 -5.62 -16.68 15.64
CA ALA A 174 -6.47 -15.49 15.55
C ALA A 174 -7.91 -15.69 16.08
N GLY A 175 -8.20 -16.85 16.70
CA GLY A 175 -9.51 -17.17 17.27
C GLY A 175 -10.55 -17.68 16.27
N GLN A 176 -10.13 -18.05 15.05
CA GLN A 176 -11.00 -18.56 13.99
C GLN A 176 -10.79 -20.07 13.82
N THR A 177 -11.88 -20.85 13.81
CA THR A 177 -11.83 -22.28 13.52
C THR A 177 -12.29 -22.52 12.08
N LEU A 178 -11.39 -22.98 11.23
CA LEU A 178 -11.68 -23.29 9.82
C LEU A 178 -11.61 -24.81 9.58
N SER A 179 -12.58 -25.36 8.83
CA SER A 179 -12.43 -26.70 8.28
C SER A 179 -11.28 -26.73 7.26
N ALA A 180 -10.70 -27.89 6.98
CA ALA A 180 -9.68 -28.03 5.95
C ALA A 180 -10.18 -27.58 4.58
N LYS A 181 -11.44 -27.86 4.27
CA LYS A 181 -12.09 -27.45 3.02
C LYS A 181 -12.21 -25.93 2.90
N ASP A 182 -12.64 -25.27 3.97
CA ASP A 182 -12.80 -23.79 3.94
C ASP A 182 -11.43 -23.09 3.93
N ALA A 183 -10.47 -23.61 4.66
CA ALA A 183 -9.09 -23.10 4.65
C ALA A 183 -8.45 -23.26 3.26
N GLU A 184 -8.62 -24.41 2.62
CA GLU A 184 -8.13 -24.63 1.25
C GLU A 184 -8.81 -23.71 0.26
N ALA A 185 -10.13 -23.55 0.32
CA ALA A 185 -10.87 -22.64 -0.55
C ALA A 185 -10.37 -21.19 -0.40
N ALA A 186 -10.13 -20.73 0.83
CA ALA A 186 -9.63 -19.38 1.11
C ALA A 186 -8.20 -19.15 0.57
N VAL A 187 -7.31 -20.12 0.76
CA VAL A 187 -5.93 -20.03 0.23
C VAL A 187 -5.93 -20.05 -1.30
N ARG A 188 -6.74 -20.93 -1.93
CA ARG A 188 -6.84 -21.00 -3.39
C ARG A 188 -7.45 -19.77 -4.03
N ALA A 189 -8.38 -19.12 -3.37
CA ALA A 189 -8.98 -17.87 -3.86
C ALA A 189 -7.92 -16.76 -4.08
N ILE A 190 -6.85 -16.76 -3.28
CA ILE A 190 -5.74 -15.80 -3.37
C ILE A 190 -4.59 -16.34 -4.23
N ASN A 191 -4.42 -17.65 -4.28
CA ASN A 191 -3.35 -18.32 -5.03
C ASN A 191 -3.96 -19.28 -6.06
N PRO A 192 -4.53 -18.78 -7.17
CA PRO A 192 -5.27 -19.62 -8.14
C PRO A 192 -4.40 -20.71 -8.80
N ASP A 193 -3.10 -20.48 -8.88
CA ASP A 193 -2.13 -21.42 -9.45
C ASP A 193 -1.37 -22.26 -8.39
N LEU A 194 -1.97 -22.43 -7.21
CA LEU A 194 -1.32 -23.09 -6.08
C LEU A 194 -0.75 -24.47 -6.43
N ASP A 195 -1.49 -25.28 -7.18
CA ASP A 195 -1.06 -26.65 -7.55
C ASP A 195 0.10 -26.69 -8.54
N LYS A 196 0.22 -25.67 -9.39
CA LYS A 196 1.14 -25.72 -10.54
C LYS A 196 2.57 -25.38 -10.19
N ASN A 197 2.82 -24.60 -9.13
CA ASN A 197 4.11 -23.94 -8.93
C ASN A 197 4.66 -24.05 -7.50
N ILE A 198 4.10 -24.88 -6.63
CA ILE A 198 4.58 -25.02 -5.24
C ILE A 198 6.10 -25.29 -5.18
N PRO A 199 6.68 -26.22 -5.97
CA PRO A 199 8.10 -26.51 -5.89
C PRO A 199 9.03 -25.36 -6.31
N ALA A 200 8.50 -24.38 -7.04
CA ALA A 200 9.27 -23.22 -7.53
C ALA A 200 9.02 -21.95 -6.72
N ARG A 201 8.20 -22.02 -5.66
CA ARG A 201 7.85 -20.88 -4.81
C ARG A 201 8.51 -21.01 -3.44
N ASP A 202 8.93 -19.91 -2.91
CA ASP A 202 9.38 -19.76 -1.51
C ASP A 202 8.32 -18.99 -0.68
N THR A 203 7.32 -18.40 -1.33
CA THR A 203 6.26 -17.61 -0.70
C THR A 203 4.91 -17.88 -1.34
N ILE A 204 3.86 -17.72 -0.53
CA ILE A 204 2.45 -17.68 -0.94
C ILE A 204 1.74 -16.55 -0.17
N TYR A 205 0.48 -16.32 -0.49
CA TYR A 205 -0.34 -15.36 0.25
C TYR A 205 -1.44 -16.06 1.05
N PHE A 206 -1.59 -15.62 2.31
CA PHE A 206 -2.72 -16.02 3.16
C PHE A 206 -3.74 -14.90 3.27
N PRO A 207 -5.04 -15.23 3.41
CA PRO A 207 -6.05 -14.25 3.79
C PRO A 207 -5.67 -13.54 5.09
N GLY A 208 -6.03 -12.27 5.18
CA GLY A 208 -5.80 -11.46 6.38
C GLY A 208 -4.80 -10.34 6.17
N GLU A 209 -4.78 -9.41 7.12
CA GLU A 209 -3.91 -8.24 7.12
C GLU A 209 -2.65 -8.53 7.95
N ALA A 210 -1.50 -8.09 7.46
CA ALA A 210 -0.25 -8.08 8.23
C ALA A 210 0.31 -6.65 8.29
N GLN A 211 0.84 -6.26 9.43
CA GLN A 211 1.66 -5.05 9.55
C GLN A 211 3.02 -5.31 8.92
N ILE A 212 3.36 -4.55 7.89
CA ILE A 212 4.62 -4.71 7.16
C ILE A 212 5.64 -3.62 7.49
N ILE A 213 5.18 -2.48 8.00
CA ILE A 213 6.03 -1.37 8.46
C ILE A 213 5.46 -0.84 9.77
N ASP A 214 6.35 -0.56 10.72
CA ASP A 214 6.07 0.14 11.97
C ASP A 214 7.28 1.01 12.32
N GLU A 215 7.23 2.28 11.92
CA GLU A 215 8.39 3.16 11.91
C GLU A 215 8.18 4.35 12.83
N PRO A 216 8.83 4.39 14.00
CA PRO A 216 8.90 5.58 14.85
C PRO A 216 9.66 6.72 14.16
N ILE A 217 9.07 7.94 14.17
CA ILE A 217 9.63 9.10 13.48
C ILE A 217 9.97 10.28 14.38
N ASN A 218 9.88 10.13 15.72
CA ASN A 218 10.12 11.23 16.67
C ASN A 218 11.49 11.91 16.49
N ASP A 219 12.53 11.11 16.22
CA ASP A 219 13.91 11.57 16.08
C ASP A 219 14.40 11.50 14.62
N LYS A 220 13.47 11.42 13.66
CA LYS A 220 13.79 11.27 12.24
C LYS A 220 13.35 12.49 11.43
N VAL A 221 14.13 12.83 10.43
CA VAL A 221 13.75 13.85 9.45
C VAL A 221 12.96 13.19 8.34
N VAL A 222 11.70 13.56 8.19
CA VAL A 222 10.85 13.12 7.07
C VAL A 222 10.72 14.27 6.08
N GLN A 223 11.32 14.12 4.91
CA GLN A 223 11.27 15.15 3.87
C GLN A 223 11.65 14.59 2.52
N MET A 224 10.74 14.70 1.55
CA MET A 224 11.06 14.36 0.17
C MET A 224 12.23 15.20 -0.35
N ARG A 225 13.10 14.54 -1.09
CA ARG A 225 14.20 15.21 -1.81
C ARG A 225 13.63 15.83 -3.08
N ALA A 226 14.27 16.94 -3.52
CA ALA A 226 13.98 17.51 -4.82
C ALA A 226 14.22 16.46 -5.92
N GLY A 227 13.24 16.27 -6.79
CA GLY A 227 13.27 15.28 -7.86
C GLY A 227 11.88 15.06 -8.44
N GLU A 228 11.75 14.12 -9.37
CA GLU A 228 10.48 13.94 -10.08
C GLU A 228 9.35 13.47 -9.15
N ILE A 229 9.62 12.56 -8.20
CA ILE A 229 8.59 12.02 -7.29
C ILE A 229 7.90 13.12 -6.49
N GLU A 230 8.59 14.19 -6.11
CA GLU A 230 7.98 15.29 -5.34
C GLU A 230 6.86 16.02 -6.08
N LEU A 231 6.81 15.92 -7.42
CA LEU A 231 5.73 16.49 -8.21
C LEU A 231 4.35 15.88 -7.87
N SER A 232 4.32 14.71 -7.24
CA SER A 232 3.10 14.07 -6.74
C SER A 232 2.63 14.60 -5.38
N ALA A 233 3.39 15.50 -4.75
CA ALA A 233 2.99 16.08 -3.46
C ALA A 233 1.78 17.04 -3.63
N PRO A 234 0.92 17.16 -2.61
CA PRO A 234 1.02 16.59 -1.27
C PRO A 234 0.48 15.16 -1.14
N LEU A 235 -0.34 14.70 -2.08
CA LEU A 235 -0.89 13.36 -2.16
C LEU A 235 -0.92 12.95 -3.62
N GLY A 236 -0.40 11.78 -3.93
CA GLY A 236 -0.38 11.29 -5.30
C GLY A 236 -0.12 9.79 -5.41
N PHE A 237 -0.51 9.22 -6.53
CA PHE A 237 -0.16 7.85 -6.92
C PHE A 237 0.76 7.87 -8.13
N ALA A 238 1.73 6.98 -8.15
CA ALA A 238 2.64 6.85 -9.28
C ALA A 238 3.09 5.41 -9.53
N THR A 239 3.53 5.16 -10.77
CA THR A 239 4.17 3.92 -11.22
C THR A 239 5.52 4.25 -11.85
N PHE A 240 6.46 3.31 -11.81
CA PHE A 240 7.75 3.43 -12.48
C PHE A 240 7.92 2.29 -13.48
N GLN A 241 7.96 2.60 -14.76
CA GLN A 241 8.09 1.61 -15.83
C GLN A 241 7.19 0.38 -15.65
N SER A 242 6.06 0.57 -14.98
CA SER A 242 5.08 -0.44 -14.62
C SER A 242 3.67 0.07 -14.89
N TYR A 243 2.78 -0.85 -15.18
CA TYR A 243 1.35 -0.56 -15.28
C TYR A 243 0.67 -0.97 -13.99
N GLY A 244 0.21 0.01 -13.24
CA GLY A 244 -0.53 -0.15 -12.00
C GLY A 244 -2.01 0.19 -12.15
N VAL A 245 -2.85 -0.52 -11.42
CA VAL A 245 -4.28 -0.24 -11.33
C VAL A 245 -4.65 -0.05 -9.87
N ILE A 246 -5.40 1.02 -9.57
CA ILE A 246 -5.77 1.40 -8.20
C ILE A 246 -7.29 1.55 -8.13
N ARG A 247 -7.88 1.13 -7.01
CA ARG A 247 -9.30 1.35 -6.69
C ARG A 247 -9.52 1.50 -5.20
N ASN A 248 -10.73 1.88 -4.81
CA ASN A 248 -11.16 1.98 -3.41
C ASN A 248 -10.26 2.87 -2.54
N ALA A 249 -9.59 3.87 -3.16
CA ALA A 249 -8.76 4.82 -2.43
C ALA A 249 -9.64 5.69 -1.53
N ARG A 250 -9.33 5.70 -0.23
CA ARG A 250 -10.13 6.36 0.80
C ARG A 250 -9.25 6.84 1.96
N ILE A 251 -9.70 7.85 2.64
CA ILE A 251 -9.02 8.47 3.79
C ILE A 251 -9.96 8.58 4.97
N ARG A 252 -9.43 8.52 6.20
CA ARG A 252 -10.14 8.89 7.42
C ARG A 252 -9.24 9.60 8.41
N ARG A 253 -9.82 10.45 9.25
CA ARG A 253 -9.11 11.06 10.37
C ARG A 253 -9.16 10.14 11.58
N LEU A 254 -8.04 10.07 12.28
CA LEU A 254 -7.94 9.40 13.58
C LEU A 254 -8.23 10.40 14.70
N PRO A 255 -8.66 9.92 15.88
CA PRO A 255 -8.75 10.75 17.07
C PRO A 255 -7.37 11.34 17.42
N GLU A 256 -7.36 12.57 17.87
CA GLU A 256 -6.17 13.11 18.53
C GLU A 256 -5.98 12.40 19.86
N LYS A 257 -4.74 12.04 20.19
CA LYS A 257 -4.44 11.55 21.54
C LYS A 257 -4.79 12.66 22.54
N PRO A 258 -5.48 12.35 23.64
CA PRO A 258 -5.66 13.35 24.69
C PRO A 258 -4.29 13.88 25.10
N THR A 259 -4.07 15.16 24.95
CA THR A 259 -2.91 15.82 25.52
C THR A 259 -3.05 15.70 27.04
N GLY A 260 -2.30 14.75 27.62
CA GLY A 260 -2.22 14.65 29.08
C GLY A 260 -1.76 16.00 29.65
N LYS A 261 -2.56 16.53 30.53
CA LYS A 261 -2.16 17.67 31.38
C LYS A 261 -1.25 17.15 32.47
#